data_f4a9b5eabc64c52f908d144c91c4d239
#
_entry.id   f4a9b5eabc64c52f908d144c91c4d239
#
_cell.length_a   1.000
_cell.length_b   1.000
_cell.length_c   1.000
_cell.angle_alpha   90.00
_cell.angle_beta   90.00
_cell.angle_gamma   90.00
#
_symmetry.space_group_name_H-M   'P 1'
#
loop_
_entity.id
_entity.type
_entity.pdbx_description
1 polymer ?
#
loop_
_entity_poly.entity_id
_entity_poly.type
_entity_poly.pdbx_seq_one_letter_code
_entity_poly.pdbx_strand_id
1 'polypeptide(L)'
;VTFSKKILRTPYENIVIGNFLYGMGVSLGRKADLHIPAASINNTQQTPLDPLLADVWLTFPGVCRLLEFKRENADRSKDIIKRDALRDVLADHPQFLPVSRQVHWFAEIVGHPGRGIDLRLSPFVDMGHAGATQVSMADYIDQFTSSALSPSDVEPTAPQVSQYLQLVGELASASDASGAGLMVHVTPQGKLEFIALSDIRDLNLQYGHQINQEQQITLAIEQGREQAAELTLQRTGPSMKPPGR
;
A
#
# COMPACT_ATOMS: atom_id res chain seq x y z
N VAL A 1 -32.57 28.47 -20.86
CA VAL A 1 -32.07 28.53 -19.47
C VAL A 1 -30.60 28.21 -19.51
N THR A 2 -29.76 29.26 -19.42
CA THR A 2 -28.30 29.13 -19.44
C THR A 2 -27.87 28.64 -18.05
N PHE A 3 -27.58 27.40 -17.90
CA PHE A 3 -26.97 26.89 -16.68
C PHE A 3 -25.58 27.53 -16.54
N SER A 4 -25.45 28.44 -15.58
CA SER A 4 -24.17 28.99 -15.14
C SER A 4 -23.27 27.78 -14.86
N LYS A 5 -22.12 27.69 -15.53
CA LYS A 5 -21.09 26.69 -15.26
C LYS A 5 -20.59 26.92 -13.84
N LYS A 6 -21.21 26.24 -12.87
CA LYS A 6 -20.77 26.28 -11.49
C LYS A 6 -19.37 25.65 -11.47
N ILE A 7 -18.35 26.48 -11.27
CA ILE A 7 -16.99 25.99 -11.09
C ILE A 7 -17.03 25.13 -9.83
N LEU A 8 -16.98 23.81 -9.99
CA LEU A 8 -16.84 22.90 -8.86
C LEU A 8 -15.52 23.24 -8.18
N ARG A 9 -15.59 23.70 -6.93
CA ARG A 9 -14.39 23.88 -6.12
C ARG A 9 -13.84 22.50 -5.80
N THR A 10 -12.58 22.26 -6.13
CA THR A 10 -11.86 21.05 -5.73
C THR A 10 -11.87 20.96 -4.20
N PRO A 11 -12.33 19.84 -3.60
CA PRO A 11 -12.34 19.68 -2.15
C PRO A 11 -10.93 19.66 -1.56
N TYR A 12 -10.86 19.79 -0.26
CA TYR A 12 -9.61 19.63 0.47
C TYR A 12 -9.10 18.17 0.39
N GLU A 13 -7.80 18.00 0.45
CA GLU A 13 -7.11 16.71 0.32
C GLU A 13 -7.64 15.69 1.33
N ASN A 14 -7.78 16.06 2.60
CA ASN A 14 -8.31 15.19 3.66
C ASN A 14 -9.70 14.60 3.37
N ILE A 15 -10.57 15.36 2.70
CA ILE A 15 -11.90 14.88 2.29
C ILE A 15 -11.75 13.78 1.23
N VAL A 16 -10.84 13.99 0.27
CA VAL A 16 -10.60 13.03 -0.81
C VAL A 16 -9.92 11.77 -0.28
N ILE A 17 -8.95 11.92 0.61
CA ILE A 17 -8.28 10.79 1.29
C ILE A 17 -9.30 9.91 2.02
N GLY A 18 -10.20 10.52 2.82
CA GLY A 18 -11.23 9.77 3.53
C GLY A 18 -12.14 8.98 2.59
N ASN A 19 -12.56 9.59 1.46
CA ASN A 19 -13.38 8.90 0.46
C ASN A 19 -12.61 7.83 -0.31
N PHE A 20 -11.33 8.05 -0.59
CA PHE A 20 -10.43 7.05 -1.20
C PHE A 20 -10.31 5.82 -0.31
N LEU A 21 -10.00 6.01 0.98
CA LEU A 21 -9.89 4.91 1.95
C LEU A 21 -11.21 4.17 2.13
N TYR A 22 -12.35 4.89 2.18
CA TYR A 22 -13.67 4.26 2.21
C TYR A 22 -13.94 3.42 0.95
N GLY A 23 -13.69 3.98 -0.25
CA GLY A 23 -13.87 3.27 -1.52
C GLY A 23 -12.99 2.03 -1.62
N MET A 24 -11.76 2.10 -1.13
CA MET A 24 -10.85 0.97 -1.04
C MET A 24 -11.39 -0.11 -0.10
N GLY A 25 -11.86 0.26 1.09
CA GLY A 25 -12.46 -0.67 2.04
C GLY A 25 -13.70 -1.39 1.47
N VAL A 26 -14.56 -0.65 0.74
CA VAL A 26 -15.72 -1.24 0.04
C VAL A 26 -15.27 -2.21 -1.05
N SER A 27 -14.24 -1.87 -1.84
CA SER A 27 -13.72 -2.75 -2.89
C SER A 27 -13.11 -4.02 -2.31
N LEU A 28 -12.30 -3.91 -1.25
CA LEU A 28 -11.77 -5.07 -0.53
C LEU A 28 -12.88 -5.95 0.01
N GLY A 29 -13.86 -5.38 0.72
CA GLY A 29 -14.98 -6.14 1.30
C GLY A 29 -15.83 -6.86 0.26
N ARG A 30 -15.94 -6.34 -0.96
CA ARG A 30 -16.65 -7.00 -2.07
C ARG A 30 -15.87 -8.14 -2.70
N LYS A 31 -14.53 -8.05 -2.74
CA LYS A 31 -13.65 -9.04 -3.37
C LYS A 31 -13.19 -10.14 -2.42
N ALA A 32 -13.21 -9.89 -1.14
CA ALA A 32 -12.49 -10.69 -0.13
C ALA A 32 -13.17 -11.98 0.33
N ASP A 33 -14.23 -12.46 -0.29
CA ASP A 33 -14.91 -13.75 0.01
C ASP A 33 -14.75 -14.24 1.47
N LEU A 34 -15.03 -13.38 2.48
CA LEU A 34 -14.90 -13.61 3.92
C LEU A 34 -13.46 -13.58 4.51
N HIS A 35 -12.42 -13.46 3.71
CA HIS A 35 -11.04 -13.34 4.20
C HIS A 35 -10.45 -11.97 3.89
N ILE A 36 -10.62 -11.03 4.84
CA ILE A 36 -9.92 -9.74 4.77
C ILE A 36 -8.46 -9.99 5.17
N PRO A 37 -7.48 -9.68 4.31
CA PRO A 37 -6.07 -9.84 4.65
C PRO A 37 -5.69 -8.91 5.81
N ALA A 38 -4.71 -9.32 6.61
CA ALA A 38 -4.09 -8.43 7.58
C ALA A 38 -3.61 -7.17 6.88
N ALA A 39 -3.90 -6.00 7.43
CA ALA A 39 -3.59 -4.73 6.78
C ALA A 39 -3.18 -3.68 7.79
N SER A 40 -2.35 -2.75 7.38
CA SER A 40 -2.04 -1.55 8.16
C SER A 40 -2.24 -0.31 7.30
N ILE A 41 -2.99 0.65 7.83
CA ILE A 41 -3.31 1.91 7.20
C ILE A 41 -2.88 3.03 8.13
N ASN A 42 -2.04 3.92 7.63
CA ASN A 42 -1.64 5.13 8.35
C ASN A 42 -1.99 6.35 7.50
N ASN A 43 -2.73 7.29 8.09
CA ASN A 43 -2.96 8.62 7.54
C ASN A 43 -2.01 9.59 8.25
N THR A 44 -0.96 10.00 7.55
CA THR A 44 0.08 10.89 8.07
C THR A 44 -0.20 12.36 7.76
N GLN A 45 -1.23 12.67 6.98
CA GLN A 45 -1.59 14.03 6.60
C GLN A 45 -1.76 14.95 7.83
N GLN A 46 -1.16 16.13 7.78
CA GLN A 46 -1.15 17.13 8.86
C GLN A 46 -0.43 16.65 10.15
N THR A 47 0.33 15.59 10.09
CA THR A 47 1.29 15.22 11.14
C THR A 47 2.68 15.76 10.80
N PRO A 48 3.62 15.83 11.74
CA PRO A 48 5.02 16.14 11.41
C PRO A 48 5.68 15.15 10.44
N LEU A 49 5.07 13.98 10.20
CA LEU A 49 5.51 12.95 9.24
C LEU A 49 5.07 13.24 7.80
N ASP A 50 4.00 14.02 7.60
CA ASP A 50 3.46 14.43 6.30
C ASP A 50 4.54 15.00 5.35
N PRO A 51 5.40 15.95 5.76
CA PRO A 51 6.42 16.51 4.89
C PRO A 51 7.49 15.51 4.44
N LEU A 52 7.55 14.34 5.04
CA LEU A 52 8.69 13.43 4.94
C LEU A 52 8.47 12.29 3.96
N LEU A 53 7.29 11.65 3.99
CA LEU A 53 7.04 10.44 3.23
C LEU A 53 5.87 10.57 2.25
N ALA A 54 4.65 10.64 2.79
CA ALA A 54 3.41 10.61 2.03
C ALA A 54 2.23 10.94 2.95
N ASP A 55 1.08 11.32 2.40
CA ASP A 55 -0.16 11.55 3.15
C ASP A 55 -0.78 10.25 3.68
N VAL A 56 -0.64 9.16 2.94
CA VAL A 56 -1.22 7.85 3.28
C VAL A 56 -0.22 6.74 3.03
N TRP A 57 -0.12 5.85 4.01
CA TRP A 57 0.62 4.60 3.90
C TRP A 57 -0.34 3.41 4.03
N LEU A 58 -0.27 2.49 3.06
CA LEU A 58 -1.05 1.26 3.01
C LEU A 58 -0.11 0.06 2.98
N THR A 59 -0.32 -0.91 3.88
CA THR A 59 0.42 -2.17 3.89
C THR A 59 -0.55 -3.33 3.96
N PHE A 60 -0.40 -4.25 3.03
CA PHE A 60 -1.11 -5.53 2.94
C PHE A 60 -0.08 -6.64 2.69
N PRO A 61 -0.42 -7.92 2.85
CA PRO A 61 0.47 -9.02 2.51
C PRO A 61 1.02 -8.86 1.09
N GLY A 62 2.34 -8.73 0.95
CA GLY A 62 3.02 -8.56 -0.33
C GLY A 62 2.79 -7.25 -1.06
N VAL A 63 2.03 -6.29 -0.50
CA VAL A 63 1.73 -5.01 -1.15
C VAL A 63 1.92 -3.84 -0.20
N CYS A 64 2.77 -2.89 -0.58
CA CYS A 64 2.97 -1.63 0.14
C CYS A 64 2.74 -0.45 -0.79
N ARG A 65 2.07 0.60 -0.30
CA ARG A 65 1.86 1.85 -1.05
C ARG A 65 2.03 3.06 -0.15
N LEU A 66 2.75 4.05 -0.68
CA LEU A 66 2.84 5.42 -0.18
C LEU A 66 2.09 6.31 -1.16
N LEU A 67 1.17 7.13 -0.69
CA LEU A 67 0.39 8.04 -1.53
C LEU A 67 0.50 9.47 -1.04
N GLU A 68 0.95 10.35 -1.91
CA GLU A 68 0.93 11.81 -1.74
C GLU A 68 -0.28 12.37 -2.49
N PHE A 69 -1.13 13.14 -1.84
CA PHE A 69 -2.33 13.75 -2.43
C PHE A 69 -2.14 15.25 -2.63
N LYS A 70 -2.56 15.76 -3.79
CA LYS A 70 -2.45 17.19 -4.09
C LYS A 70 -3.59 17.67 -4.97
N ARG A 71 -4.11 18.84 -4.69
CA ARG A 71 -5.10 19.49 -5.58
C ARG A 71 -4.41 19.98 -6.86
N GLU A 72 -5.12 19.92 -7.99
CA GLU A 72 -4.65 20.31 -9.31
C GLU A 72 -3.91 21.65 -9.36
N ASN A 73 -4.40 22.64 -8.62
CA ASN A 73 -3.86 24.02 -8.62
C ASN A 73 -3.12 24.35 -7.30
N ALA A 74 -2.73 23.37 -6.50
CA ALA A 74 -1.95 23.61 -5.29
C ALA A 74 -0.47 23.88 -5.62
N ASP A 75 0.22 24.58 -4.73
CA ASP A 75 1.67 24.71 -4.81
C ASP A 75 2.35 23.35 -4.64
N ARG A 76 3.17 22.99 -5.59
CA ARG A 76 3.90 21.71 -5.65
C ARG A 76 5.40 21.87 -5.43
N SER A 77 5.85 23.03 -5.04
CA SER A 77 7.30 23.32 -4.89
C SER A 77 7.98 22.31 -3.96
N LYS A 78 7.32 21.98 -2.82
CA LYS A 78 7.84 20.99 -1.88
C LYS A 78 7.85 19.57 -2.47
N ASP A 79 6.80 19.19 -3.18
CA ASP A 79 6.68 17.85 -3.78
C ASP A 79 7.72 17.68 -4.91
N ILE A 80 8.00 18.73 -5.65
CA ILE A 80 9.06 18.76 -6.67
C ILE A 80 10.42 18.54 -6.03
N ILE A 81 10.72 19.24 -4.93
CA ILE A 81 11.99 19.08 -4.19
C ILE A 81 12.12 17.63 -3.67
N LYS A 82 11.07 17.08 -3.06
CA LYS A 82 11.05 15.67 -2.60
C LYS A 82 11.32 14.70 -3.75
N ARG A 83 10.59 14.89 -4.87
CA ARG A 83 10.75 14.05 -6.08
C ARG A 83 12.17 14.10 -6.62
N ASP A 84 12.74 15.30 -6.72
CA ASP A 84 14.08 15.48 -7.30
C ASP A 84 15.13 14.87 -6.39
N ALA A 85 15.05 15.05 -5.07
CA ALA A 85 15.91 14.37 -4.10
C ALA A 85 15.78 12.83 -4.19
N LEU A 86 14.57 12.31 -4.36
CA LEU A 86 14.35 10.88 -4.57
C LEU A 86 14.99 10.40 -5.88
N ARG A 87 14.89 11.18 -6.97
CA ARG A 87 15.52 10.85 -8.25
C ARG A 87 17.04 10.81 -8.16
N ASP A 88 17.63 11.76 -7.44
CA ASP A 88 19.08 11.81 -7.23
C ASP A 88 19.57 10.54 -6.52
N VAL A 89 18.89 10.15 -5.45
CA VAL A 89 19.24 8.91 -4.73
C VAL A 89 18.99 7.67 -5.59
N LEU A 90 17.90 7.62 -6.36
CA LEU A 90 17.62 6.50 -7.27
C LEU A 90 18.60 6.42 -8.45
N ALA A 91 19.27 7.51 -8.82
CA ALA A 91 20.36 7.48 -9.81
C ALA A 91 21.56 6.66 -9.29
N ASP A 92 21.87 6.76 -7.99
CA ASP A 92 22.89 5.95 -7.34
C ASP A 92 22.42 4.52 -7.01
N HIS A 93 21.10 4.29 -6.98
CA HIS A 93 20.45 3.02 -6.63
C HIS A 93 19.40 2.58 -7.67
N PRO A 94 19.79 2.38 -8.95
CA PRO A 94 18.85 2.17 -10.06
C PRO A 94 17.97 0.93 -9.91
N GLN A 95 18.39 -0.06 -9.12
CA GLN A 95 17.60 -1.27 -8.82
C GLN A 95 16.29 -0.96 -8.06
N PHE A 96 16.21 0.20 -7.38
CA PHE A 96 15.01 0.62 -6.67
C PHE A 96 14.05 1.47 -7.52
N LEU A 97 14.38 1.85 -8.73
CA LEU A 97 13.48 2.61 -9.59
C LEU A 97 12.17 1.87 -9.91
N PRO A 98 12.18 0.57 -10.26
CA PRO A 98 10.95 -0.21 -10.41
C PRO A 98 10.15 -0.31 -9.11
N VAL A 99 10.83 -0.49 -7.97
CA VAL A 99 10.21 -0.53 -6.63
C VAL A 99 9.54 0.81 -6.32
N SER A 100 10.23 1.92 -6.53
CA SER A 100 9.68 3.27 -6.35
C SER A 100 8.40 3.48 -7.16
N ARG A 101 8.39 3.08 -8.43
CA ARG A 101 7.21 3.21 -9.30
C ARG A 101 6.01 2.39 -8.84
N GLN A 102 6.23 1.29 -8.15
CA GLN A 102 5.14 0.47 -7.61
C GLN A 102 4.69 0.91 -6.22
N VAL A 103 5.63 1.35 -5.38
CA VAL A 103 5.36 1.66 -3.97
C VAL A 103 4.90 3.10 -3.78
N HIS A 104 5.51 4.08 -4.43
CA HIS A 104 5.32 5.50 -4.15
C HIS A 104 4.52 6.19 -5.25
N TRP A 105 3.33 6.69 -4.90
CA TRP A 105 2.35 7.25 -5.83
C TRP A 105 2.00 8.69 -5.51
N PHE A 106 1.76 9.46 -6.56
CA PHE A 106 1.24 10.81 -6.51
C PHE A 106 -0.20 10.83 -7.03
N ALA A 107 -1.12 11.34 -6.22
CA ALA A 107 -2.55 11.41 -6.51
C ALA A 107 -2.97 12.87 -6.70
N GLU A 108 -3.19 13.28 -7.94
CA GLU A 108 -3.67 14.60 -8.27
C GLU A 108 -5.20 14.65 -8.25
N ILE A 109 -5.78 15.55 -7.45
CA ILE A 109 -7.22 15.76 -7.35
C ILE A 109 -7.63 16.72 -8.45
N VAL A 110 -8.37 16.23 -9.44
CA VAL A 110 -8.81 17.00 -10.61
C VAL A 110 -10.31 17.15 -10.65
N GLY A 111 -10.76 18.32 -11.11
CA GLY A 111 -12.18 18.55 -11.40
C GLY A 111 -12.58 17.90 -12.72
N HIS A 112 -13.65 17.09 -12.71
CA HIS A 112 -14.17 16.47 -13.92
C HIS A 112 -15.50 17.09 -14.34
N PRO A 113 -15.63 17.59 -15.60
CA PRO A 113 -16.91 18.10 -16.10
C PRO A 113 -17.99 17.00 -16.05
N GLY A 114 -19.06 17.23 -15.28
CA GLY A 114 -20.22 16.34 -15.16
C GLY A 114 -20.09 15.19 -14.17
N ARG A 115 -18.92 14.91 -13.60
CA ARG A 115 -18.71 13.83 -12.62
C ARG A 115 -18.26 14.31 -11.24
N GLY A 116 -17.99 15.61 -11.09
CA GLY A 116 -17.50 16.18 -9.83
C GLY A 116 -15.98 16.11 -9.71
N ILE A 117 -15.41 15.04 -9.20
CA ILE A 117 -13.99 14.93 -8.88
C ILE A 117 -13.48 13.57 -9.36
N ASP A 118 -12.24 13.56 -9.82
CA ASP A 118 -11.48 12.35 -10.10
C ASP A 118 -10.08 12.49 -9.50
N LEU A 119 -9.36 11.36 -9.37
CA LEU A 119 -7.94 11.31 -9.06
C LEU A 119 -7.18 10.80 -10.27
N ARG A 120 -6.09 11.49 -10.58
CA ARG A 120 -5.07 10.99 -11.51
C ARG A 120 -3.88 10.53 -10.70
N LEU A 121 -3.65 9.23 -10.68
CA LEU A 121 -2.55 8.65 -9.96
C LEU A 121 -1.41 8.30 -10.92
N SER A 122 -0.19 8.67 -10.53
CA SER A 122 1.04 8.30 -11.25
C SER A 122 2.13 7.95 -10.24
N PRO A 123 3.18 7.20 -10.64
CA PRO A 123 4.34 7.03 -9.76
C PRO A 123 4.91 8.39 -9.35
N PHE A 124 5.23 8.55 -8.06
CA PHE A 124 5.71 9.83 -7.52
C PHE A 124 6.99 10.30 -8.21
N VAL A 125 7.90 9.38 -8.49
CA VAL A 125 9.16 9.65 -9.20
C VAL A 125 8.94 10.20 -10.63
N ASP A 126 7.81 9.87 -11.25
CA ASP A 126 7.44 10.31 -12.60
C ASP A 126 6.51 11.56 -12.59
N MET A 127 6.18 12.11 -11.41
CA MET A 127 5.32 13.30 -11.25
C MET A 127 5.80 14.46 -12.15
N GLY A 128 4.86 15.03 -12.92
CA GLY A 128 5.15 16.14 -13.85
C GLY A 128 5.86 15.76 -15.14
N HIS A 129 6.14 14.47 -15.37
CA HIS A 129 6.69 14.00 -16.63
C HIS A 129 5.56 13.80 -17.67
N ALA A 130 5.73 14.34 -18.89
CA ALA A 130 4.70 14.33 -19.93
C ALA A 130 4.29 12.92 -20.41
N GLY A 131 5.15 11.92 -20.22
CA GLY A 131 4.92 10.51 -20.57
C GLY A 131 4.58 9.63 -19.39
N ALA A 132 4.32 10.18 -18.19
CA ALA A 132 3.99 9.39 -17.01
C ALA A 132 2.67 8.62 -17.22
N THR A 133 2.69 7.32 -16.91
CA THR A 133 1.47 6.53 -16.87
C THR A 133 0.54 7.07 -15.79
N GLN A 134 -0.71 7.38 -16.17
CA GLN A 134 -1.73 7.86 -15.25
C GLN A 134 -2.87 6.84 -15.16
N VAL A 135 -3.35 6.62 -13.95
CA VAL A 135 -4.49 5.73 -13.65
C VAL A 135 -5.60 6.53 -12.96
N SER A 136 -6.86 6.20 -13.24
CA SER A 136 -7.98 6.78 -12.52
C SER A 136 -8.05 6.24 -11.08
N MET A 137 -8.76 6.93 -10.19
CA MET A 137 -9.00 6.46 -8.82
C MET A 137 -9.67 5.07 -8.81
N ALA A 138 -10.65 4.85 -9.69
CA ALA A 138 -11.37 3.58 -9.74
C ALA A 138 -10.47 2.43 -10.18
N ASP A 139 -9.68 2.63 -11.23
CA ASP A 139 -8.75 1.62 -11.74
C ASP A 139 -7.63 1.33 -10.73
N TYR A 140 -7.11 2.38 -10.07
CA TYR A 140 -6.10 2.21 -9.03
C TYR A 140 -6.61 1.38 -7.86
N ILE A 141 -7.81 1.70 -7.33
CA ILE A 141 -8.44 0.93 -6.25
C ILE A 141 -8.67 -0.52 -6.68
N ASP A 142 -9.13 -0.74 -7.91
CA ASP A 142 -9.38 -2.09 -8.42
C ASP A 142 -8.10 -2.91 -8.53
N GLN A 143 -7.05 -2.35 -9.13
CA GLN A 143 -5.73 -2.98 -9.24
C GLN A 143 -5.10 -3.24 -7.86
N PHE A 144 -5.11 -2.24 -6.98
CA PHE A 144 -4.55 -2.36 -5.65
C PHE A 144 -5.23 -3.45 -4.83
N THR A 145 -6.57 -3.44 -4.79
CA THR A 145 -7.34 -4.43 -4.02
C THR A 145 -7.21 -5.84 -4.59
N SER A 146 -7.08 -5.99 -5.91
CA SER A 146 -6.78 -7.28 -6.53
C SER A 146 -5.39 -7.80 -6.12
N SER A 147 -4.37 -6.94 -6.17
CA SER A 147 -3.02 -7.30 -5.72
C SER A 147 -2.94 -7.63 -4.24
N ALA A 148 -3.69 -6.92 -3.38
CA ALA A 148 -3.74 -7.16 -1.95
C ALA A 148 -4.40 -8.51 -1.58
N LEU A 149 -5.36 -8.97 -2.37
CA LEU A 149 -6.07 -10.23 -2.17
C LEU A 149 -5.39 -11.44 -2.84
N SER A 150 -4.62 -11.19 -3.87
CA SER A 150 -3.88 -12.22 -4.61
C SER A 150 -2.47 -11.71 -4.90
N PRO A 151 -1.59 -11.67 -3.87
CA PRO A 151 -0.21 -11.27 -4.06
C PRO A 151 0.41 -12.18 -5.12
N SER A 152 0.96 -11.57 -6.16
CA SER A 152 1.73 -12.32 -7.16
C SER A 152 3.17 -12.45 -6.70
N ASP A 153 3.86 -13.53 -7.11
CA ASP A 153 5.29 -13.69 -6.91
C ASP A 153 6.15 -12.69 -7.72
N VAL A 154 5.47 -11.71 -8.33
CA VAL A 154 6.09 -10.67 -9.16
C VAL A 154 6.60 -9.55 -8.27
N GLU A 155 7.83 -9.13 -8.53
CA GLU A 155 8.48 -7.97 -7.89
C GLU A 155 7.55 -6.74 -7.74
N PRO A 156 7.77 -5.92 -6.70
CA PRO A 156 8.89 -5.98 -5.77
C PRO A 156 8.67 -6.97 -4.63
N THR A 157 9.73 -7.71 -4.31
CA THR A 157 9.73 -8.59 -3.15
C THR A 157 9.71 -7.80 -1.84
N ALA A 158 9.25 -8.43 -0.76
CA ALA A 158 9.22 -7.80 0.55
C ALA A 158 10.56 -7.22 1.03
N PRO A 159 11.72 -7.90 0.85
CA PRO A 159 13.02 -7.32 1.15
C PRO A 159 13.35 -6.06 0.31
N GLN A 160 12.99 -6.03 -0.97
CA GLN A 160 13.22 -4.86 -1.83
C GLN A 160 12.36 -3.67 -1.37
N VAL A 161 11.11 -3.90 -1.01
CA VAL A 161 10.24 -2.87 -0.43
C VAL A 161 10.82 -2.35 0.87
N SER A 162 11.27 -3.22 1.79
CA SER A 162 11.87 -2.83 3.06
C SER A 162 13.12 -1.97 2.86
N GLN A 163 14.02 -2.35 1.95
CA GLN A 163 15.21 -1.57 1.63
C GLN A 163 14.87 -0.21 0.99
N TYR A 164 13.86 -0.19 0.10
CA TYR A 164 13.37 1.06 -0.47
C TYR A 164 12.77 2.00 0.60
N LEU A 165 11.97 1.47 1.52
CA LEU A 165 11.40 2.26 2.62
C LEU A 165 12.50 2.81 3.56
N GLN A 166 13.56 2.03 3.80
CA GLN A 166 14.72 2.52 4.53
C GLN A 166 15.39 3.68 3.80
N LEU A 167 15.63 3.57 2.50
CA LEU A 167 16.19 4.62 1.66
C LEU A 167 15.36 5.92 1.71
N VAL A 168 14.04 5.80 1.57
CA VAL A 168 13.12 6.95 1.68
C VAL A 168 13.12 7.53 3.09
N GLY A 169 13.18 6.68 4.12
CA GLY A 169 13.28 7.09 5.51
C GLY A 169 14.55 7.86 5.85
N GLU A 170 15.69 7.49 5.25
CA GLU A 170 16.96 8.20 5.39
C GLU A 170 16.90 9.59 4.76
N LEU A 171 16.29 9.71 3.57
CA LEU A 171 16.02 11.01 2.94
C LEU A 171 15.14 11.91 3.83
N ALA A 172 14.14 11.31 4.46
CA ALA A 172 13.23 12.00 5.35
C ALA A 172 13.90 12.42 6.67
N SER A 173 14.78 11.59 7.24
CA SER A 173 15.46 11.83 8.53
C SER A 173 16.45 12.98 8.50
N ALA A 174 16.84 13.44 7.31
CA ALA A 174 17.64 14.65 7.15
C ALA A 174 16.89 15.93 7.58
N SER A 175 15.58 15.83 7.83
CA SER A 175 14.75 16.89 8.42
C SER A 175 14.37 16.50 9.84
N ASP A 176 14.58 17.41 10.82
CA ASP A 176 14.35 17.23 12.27
C ASP A 176 12.88 16.99 12.69
N ALA A 177 12.09 16.25 11.94
CA ALA A 177 10.67 16.04 12.21
C ALA A 177 10.43 14.72 12.97
N SER A 178 10.34 14.83 14.28
CA SER A 178 9.69 13.81 15.12
C SER A 178 8.18 14.01 15.08
N GLY A 179 7.40 13.00 14.71
CA GLY A 179 5.95 13.13 14.63
C GLY A 179 5.23 11.88 15.08
N ALA A 180 4.11 12.08 15.78
CA ALA A 180 3.19 11.03 16.16
C ALA A 180 2.22 10.72 15.00
N GLY A 181 2.01 9.44 14.72
CA GLY A 181 1.00 8.95 13.80
C GLY A 181 0.05 7.97 14.47
N LEU A 182 -1.08 7.70 13.83
CA LEU A 182 -2.02 6.66 14.22
C LEU A 182 -2.13 5.65 13.07
N MET A 183 -1.76 4.41 13.35
CA MET A 183 -1.93 3.31 12.42
C MET A 183 -3.14 2.47 12.81
N VAL A 184 -3.97 2.15 11.84
CA VAL A 184 -5.03 1.14 11.98
C VAL A 184 -4.49 -0.18 11.44
N HIS A 185 -4.37 -1.17 12.30
CA HIS A 185 -3.97 -2.52 11.96
C HIS A 185 -5.17 -3.47 11.95
N VAL A 186 -5.31 -4.24 10.89
CA VAL A 186 -6.30 -5.31 10.78
C VAL A 186 -5.59 -6.64 10.99
N THR A 187 -5.93 -7.34 12.08
CA THR A 187 -5.32 -8.64 12.35
C THR A 187 -5.84 -9.72 11.38
N PRO A 188 -5.15 -10.88 11.26
CA PRO A 188 -5.63 -12.01 10.45
C PRO A 188 -7.04 -12.50 10.84
N GLN A 189 -7.47 -12.22 12.10
CA GLN A 189 -8.81 -12.54 12.60
C GLN A 189 -9.85 -11.43 12.33
N GLY A 190 -9.47 -10.39 11.58
CA GLY A 190 -10.33 -9.26 11.25
C GLY A 190 -10.55 -8.25 12.40
N LYS A 191 -9.79 -8.33 13.49
CA LYS A 191 -9.87 -7.38 14.60
C LYS A 191 -9.14 -6.09 14.22
N LEU A 192 -9.74 -4.94 14.54
CA LEU A 192 -9.08 -3.63 14.39
C LEU A 192 -8.27 -3.30 15.64
N GLU A 193 -7.02 -2.93 15.44
CA GLU A 193 -6.12 -2.44 16.47
C GLU A 193 -5.62 -1.04 16.09
N PHE A 194 -5.59 -0.13 17.05
CA PHE A 194 -5.16 1.25 16.86
C PHE A 194 -3.82 1.43 17.55
N ILE A 195 -2.77 1.66 16.76
CA ILE A 195 -1.38 1.72 17.23
C ILE A 195 -0.88 3.15 17.07
N ALA A 196 -0.50 3.79 18.17
CA ALA A 196 0.18 5.07 18.13
C ALA A 196 1.64 4.87 17.71
N LEU A 197 2.09 5.65 16.73
CA LEU A 197 3.46 5.68 16.25
C LEU A 197 4.17 6.90 16.85
N SER A 198 5.31 6.68 17.47
CA SER A 198 6.14 7.75 18.05
C SER A 198 7.23 8.21 17.07
N ASP A 199 7.61 7.36 16.11
CA ASP A 199 8.67 7.63 15.14
C ASP A 199 8.34 6.91 13.82
N ILE A 200 8.77 7.49 12.70
CA ILE A 200 8.65 6.90 11.36
C ILE A 200 9.45 5.59 11.23
N ARG A 201 10.53 5.47 11.98
CA ARG A 201 11.35 4.24 12.02
C ARG A 201 10.56 3.04 12.56
N ASP A 202 9.55 3.29 13.38
CA ASP A 202 8.62 2.26 13.88
C ASP A 202 7.86 1.59 12.75
N LEU A 203 7.58 2.30 11.65
CA LEU A 203 6.91 1.75 10.46
C LEU A 203 7.76 0.71 9.73
N ASN A 204 9.07 0.93 9.61
CA ASN A 204 9.99 -0.04 9.01
C ASN A 204 10.11 -1.31 9.85
N LEU A 205 10.18 -1.16 11.16
CA LEU A 205 10.22 -2.29 12.09
C LEU A 205 8.92 -3.10 12.00
N GLN A 206 7.77 -2.45 11.92
CA GLN A 206 6.46 -3.12 11.83
C GLN A 206 6.25 -3.81 10.49
N TYR A 207 6.69 -3.22 9.38
CA TYR A 207 6.66 -3.90 8.08
C TYR A 207 7.53 -5.16 8.10
N GLY A 208 8.73 -5.11 8.68
CA GLY A 208 9.60 -6.27 8.88
C GLY A 208 8.97 -7.33 9.79
N HIS A 209 8.28 -6.93 10.85
CA HIS A 209 7.55 -7.85 11.75
C HIS A 209 6.35 -8.51 11.07
N GLN A 210 5.57 -7.77 10.27
CA GLN A 210 4.46 -8.34 9.49
C GLN A 210 4.95 -9.41 8.52
N ILE A 211 6.01 -9.13 7.76
CA ILE A 211 6.61 -10.11 6.84
C ILE A 211 7.05 -11.37 7.60
N ASN A 212 7.74 -11.21 8.73
CA ASN A 212 8.19 -12.35 9.52
C ASN A 212 7.01 -13.18 10.07
N GLN A 213 5.93 -12.53 10.53
CA GLN A 213 4.74 -13.24 10.99
C GLN A 213 4.02 -13.98 9.84
N GLU A 214 3.91 -13.36 8.68
CA GLU A 214 3.29 -13.96 7.50
C GLU A 214 4.10 -15.16 6.99
N GLN A 215 5.43 -15.05 6.95
CA GLN A 215 6.31 -16.17 6.61
C GLN A 215 6.16 -17.34 7.59
N GLN A 216 6.07 -17.05 8.90
CA GLN A 216 5.85 -18.09 9.91
C GLN A 216 4.46 -18.74 9.76
N ILE A 217 3.42 -17.99 9.47
CA ILE A 217 2.08 -18.52 9.24
C ILE A 217 2.05 -19.37 7.98
N THR A 218 2.67 -18.92 6.89
CA THR A 218 2.75 -19.66 5.62
C THR A 218 3.49 -20.98 5.83
N LEU A 219 4.64 -20.97 6.49
CA LEU A 219 5.41 -22.17 6.82
C LEU A 219 4.60 -23.15 7.71
N ALA A 220 3.86 -22.63 8.69
CA ALA A 220 3.02 -23.47 9.55
C ALA A 220 1.86 -24.12 8.76
N ILE A 221 1.27 -23.40 7.81
CA ILE A 221 0.21 -23.93 6.93
C ILE A 221 0.77 -25.00 6.00
N GLU A 222 1.95 -24.79 5.40
CA GLU A 222 2.62 -25.77 4.54
C GLU A 222 2.97 -27.04 5.31
N GLN A 223 3.57 -26.91 6.48
CA GLN A 223 3.87 -28.05 7.36
C GLN A 223 2.60 -28.81 7.79
N GLY A 224 1.53 -28.10 8.09
CA GLY A 224 0.22 -28.71 8.40
C GLY A 224 -0.38 -29.47 7.21
N ARG A 225 -0.20 -28.97 5.98
CA ARG A 225 -0.65 -29.66 4.76
C ARG A 225 0.20 -30.91 4.46
N GLU A 226 1.50 -30.86 4.65
CA GLU A 226 2.40 -32.00 4.49
C GLU A 226 2.06 -33.11 5.49
N GLN A 227 1.87 -32.77 6.76
CA GLN A 227 1.44 -33.73 7.80
C GLN A 227 0.10 -34.37 7.49
N ALA A 228 -0.87 -33.59 7.01
CA ALA A 228 -2.18 -34.10 6.60
C ALA A 228 -2.10 -35.05 5.39
N ALA A 229 -1.21 -34.75 4.43
CA ALA A 229 -0.95 -35.61 3.27
C ALA A 229 -0.28 -36.93 3.67
N GLU A 230 0.71 -36.90 4.57
CA GLU A 230 1.36 -38.10 5.12
C GLU A 230 0.37 -39.00 5.88
N LEU A 231 -0.48 -38.42 6.73
CA LEU A 231 -1.52 -39.17 7.45
C LEU A 231 -2.53 -39.82 6.49
N THR A 232 -2.83 -39.18 5.37
CA THR A 232 -3.72 -39.72 4.35
C THR A 232 -3.08 -40.89 3.62
N LEU A 233 -1.79 -40.79 3.29
CA LEU A 233 -1.02 -41.88 2.66
C LEU A 233 -0.86 -43.11 3.58
N GLN A 234 -0.68 -42.89 4.88
CA GLN A 234 -0.61 -44.00 5.86
C GLN A 234 -1.97 -44.69 6.04
N ARG A 235 -3.09 -44.01 5.87
CA ARG A 235 -4.44 -44.60 5.92
C ARG A 235 -4.84 -45.36 4.67
N THR A 236 -4.24 -45.07 3.52
CA THR A 236 -4.50 -45.73 2.24
C THR A 236 -3.49 -46.81 1.89
N GLY A 237 -2.62 -47.19 2.83
CA GLY A 237 -1.67 -48.29 2.68
C GLY A 237 -2.40 -49.60 2.35
N PRO A 238 -1.78 -50.49 1.54
CA PRO A 238 -2.45 -51.68 1.03
C PRO A 238 -2.91 -52.60 2.18
N SER A 239 -4.20 -52.78 2.27
CA SER A 239 -4.83 -53.79 3.17
C SER A 239 -4.28 -55.17 2.79
N MET A 240 -3.42 -55.75 3.62
CA MET A 240 -3.03 -57.14 3.46
C MET A 240 -4.29 -58.03 3.57
N LYS A 241 -4.64 -58.67 2.47
CA LYS A 241 -5.62 -59.77 2.51
C LYS A 241 -5.09 -60.86 3.41
N PRO A 242 -5.86 -61.41 4.36
CA PRO A 242 -5.44 -62.58 5.13
C PRO A 242 -5.30 -63.79 4.22
N PRO A 243 -4.30 -64.68 4.46
CA PRO A 243 -4.16 -65.89 3.68
C PRO A 243 -5.38 -66.78 3.91
N GLY A 244 -6.04 -67.15 2.78
CA GLY A 244 -7.15 -68.11 2.79
C GLY A 244 -6.74 -69.46 3.33
N ARG A 245 -7.62 -70.05 4.14
CA ARG A 245 -7.62 -71.46 4.52
C ARG A 245 -8.28 -72.28 3.41
#